data_6de0130a4b020b8c589d2c682e7316ff
#
_entry.id   6de0130a4b020b8c589d2c682e7316ff
#
_cell.length_a   1.000
_cell.length_b   1.000
_cell.length_c   1.000
_cell.angle_alpha   90.00
_cell.angle_beta   90.00
_cell.angle_gamma   90.00
#
_symmetry.space_group_name_H-M   'P 1'
#
loop_
_entity.id
_entity.type
_entity.pdbx_description
1 polymer ?
#
loop_
_entity_poly.entity_id
_entity_poly.type
_entity_poly.pdbx_seq_one_letter_code
_entity_poly.pdbx_strand_id
1 'polypeptide(L)'
;VAIAASAPVAASAPGAASRPSALVNASAVAAPDAAGVVDPRRAFMLRDVFAQSVTRKLKVPAADQRAYADRLQAALGAHMLGDLSGEYVVLVDRNANVQALFIYFRATPADTWQMIGASPVSTGRPGEYDHFVTPLGVFEHTPANMDFRSEGTQNENHIRGYGKRDMRIFDLGWAQGERGWGKGGMSQMRFQMHATDPDRLEPLLGIRHSKGCVRIPASLNTFLDHYGILDAEYAALVESGKSLWVLKSDRQVTPWAGRYIVVVDSERKSRPAWAPAPGSKARANVPAGADTAD
;
A
#
# COMPACT_ATOMS: atom_id res chain seq x y z
N VAL A 1 -53.83 55.08 18.93
CA VAL A 1 -52.42 54.96 18.56
C VAL A 1 -51.79 53.97 19.55
N ALA A 2 -51.61 52.72 19.12
CA ALA A 2 -50.98 51.68 19.95
C ALA A 2 -49.58 51.39 19.36
N ILE A 3 -48.57 51.54 20.17
CA ILE A 3 -47.19 51.25 19.84
C ILE A 3 -46.92 49.80 20.23
N ALA A 4 -46.62 48.95 19.25
CA ALA A 4 -46.19 47.54 19.46
C ALA A 4 -44.72 47.49 19.83
N ALA A 5 -44.38 46.88 20.96
CA ALA A 5 -43.04 46.63 21.40
C ALA A 5 -42.50 45.34 20.70
N SER A 6 -41.36 45.46 20.05
CA SER A 6 -40.63 44.35 19.45
C SER A 6 -39.82 43.60 20.50
N ALA A 7 -39.96 42.29 20.56
CA ALA A 7 -39.15 41.39 21.42
C ALA A 7 -37.74 41.19 20.81
N PRO A 8 -36.69 40.99 21.63
CA PRO A 8 -35.32 40.76 21.16
C PRO A 8 -35.13 39.33 20.60
N VAL A 9 -34.52 39.27 19.43
CA VAL A 9 -34.08 38.03 18.80
C VAL A 9 -32.93 37.44 19.59
N ALA A 10 -33.06 36.21 20.05
CA ALA A 10 -31.98 35.46 20.72
C ALA A 10 -30.87 35.15 19.72
N ALA A 11 -29.67 35.60 20.01
CA ALA A 11 -28.47 35.26 19.24
C ALA A 11 -28.10 33.80 19.47
N SER A 12 -28.09 33.01 18.42
CA SER A 12 -27.59 31.65 18.40
C SER A 12 -26.08 31.65 18.66
N ALA A 13 -25.63 30.85 19.63
CA ALA A 13 -24.22 30.65 19.92
C ALA A 13 -23.52 29.99 18.75
N PRO A 14 -22.27 30.37 18.42
CA PRO A 14 -21.53 29.70 17.36
C PRO A 14 -21.21 28.25 17.79
N GLY A 15 -21.56 27.28 16.89
CA GLY A 15 -21.27 25.88 17.08
C GLY A 15 -19.77 25.65 17.28
N ALA A 16 -19.43 24.82 18.26
CA ALA A 16 -18.08 24.42 18.54
C ALA A 16 -17.46 23.78 17.29
N ALA A 17 -16.56 24.47 16.64
CA ALA A 17 -15.74 23.91 15.57
C ALA A 17 -14.93 22.74 16.15
N SER A 18 -15.19 21.54 15.64
CA SER A 18 -14.40 20.36 15.96
C SER A 18 -12.95 20.65 15.63
N ARG A 19 -12.08 20.70 16.64
CA ARG A 19 -10.64 20.79 16.44
C ARG A 19 -10.21 19.61 15.57
N PRO A 20 -9.46 19.81 14.47
CA PRO A 20 -8.86 18.69 13.75
C PRO A 20 -7.99 17.92 14.74
N SER A 21 -8.24 16.61 14.87
CA SER A 21 -7.36 15.72 15.63
C SER A 21 -5.94 15.90 15.08
N ALA A 22 -5.01 16.29 15.95
CA ALA A 22 -3.62 16.46 15.56
C ALA A 22 -3.15 15.14 14.96
N LEU A 23 -2.64 15.16 13.72
CA LEU A 23 -2.03 14.00 13.09
C LEU A 23 -0.95 13.44 14.04
N VAL A 24 -1.04 12.16 14.35
CA VAL A 24 -0.01 11.50 15.15
C VAL A 24 1.30 11.62 14.39
N ASN A 25 2.24 12.36 14.96
CA ASN A 25 3.56 12.53 14.34
C ASN A 25 4.32 11.20 14.45
N ALA A 26 4.66 10.58 13.35
CA ALA A 26 5.40 9.32 13.31
C ALA A 26 6.75 9.43 14.05
N SER A 27 7.38 10.60 14.03
CA SER A 27 8.61 10.85 14.80
C SER A 27 8.36 10.81 16.31
N ALA A 28 7.18 11.21 16.80
CA ALA A 28 6.81 11.08 18.21
C ALA A 28 6.55 9.62 18.61
N VAL A 29 6.09 8.80 17.66
CA VAL A 29 5.92 7.34 17.84
C VAL A 29 7.27 6.65 18.10
N ALA A 30 8.33 7.14 17.48
CA ALA A 30 9.68 6.60 17.56
C ALA A 30 10.55 7.21 18.68
N ALA A 31 10.01 8.07 19.55
CA ALA A 31 10.80 8.67 20.62
C ALA A 31 11.34 7.61 21.59
N PRO A 32 12.67 7.57 21.84
CA PRO A 32 13.26 6.65 22.80
C PRO A 32 12.79 6.98 24.22
N ASP A 33 12.81 5.98 25.09
CA ASP A 33 12.63 6.15 26.53
C ASP A 33 13.86 6.82 27.18
N ALA A 34 13.82 6.98 28.51
CA ALA A 34 14.93 7.56 29.27
C ALA A 34 16.24 6.75 29.19
N ALA A 35 16.20 5.49 28.77
CA ALA A 35 17.35 4.62 28.54
C ALA A 35 17.80 4.62 27.07
N GLY A 36 17.19 5.41 26.20
CA GLY A 36 17.49 5.44 24.78
C GLY A 36 16.88 4.29 23.98
N VAL A 37 15.98 3.50 24.58
CA VAL A 37 15.35 2.33 23.95
C VAL A 37 14.00 2.76 23.36
N VAL A 38 13.78 2.39 22.10
CA VAL A 38 12.48 2.56 21.45
C VAL A 38 11.68 1.27 21.61
N ASP A 39 10.56 1.33 22.35
CA ASP A 39 9.68 0.15 22.50
C ASP A 39 9.10 -0.24 21.13
N PRO A 40 9.43 -1.43 20.61
CA PRO A 40 8.98 -1.86 19.28
C PRO A 40 7.46 -1.97 19.18
N ARG A 41 6.72 -2.11 20.29
CA ARG A 41 5.26 -2.14 20.29
C ARG A 41 4.64 -0.80 19.87
N ARG A 42 5.40 0.29 19.95
CA ARG A 42 4.97 1.59 19.43
C ARG A 42 4.78 1.61 17.92
N ALA A 43 5.37 0.66 17.19
CA ALA A 43 5.12 0.46 15.77
C ALA A 43 3.62 0.30 15.45
N PHE A 44 2.83 -0.23 16.37
CA PHE A 44 1.37 -0.37 16.19
C PHE A 44 0.60 0.96 16.17
N MET A 45 1.18 2.06 16.64
CA MET A 45 0.58 3.40 16.53
C MET A 45 0.44 3.83 15.06
N LEU A 46 1.18 3.21 14.15
CA LEU A 46 1.05 3.46 12.72
C LEU A 46 -0.34 3.06 12.18
N ARG A 47 -1.11 2.26 12.90
CA ARG A 47 -2.52 1.96 12.58
C ARG A 47 -3.37 3.22 12.51
N ASP A 48 -3.20 4.12 13.46
CA ASP A 48 -3.96 5.37 13.51
C ASP A 48 -3.55 6.30 12.37
N VAL A 49 -2.26 6.37 12.08
CA VAL A 49 -1.73 7.12 10.94
C VAL A 49 -2.26 6.55 9.62
N PHE A 50 -2.22 5.22 9.45
CA PHE A 50 -2.80 4.55 8.29
C PHE A 50 -4.29 4.85 8.16
N ALA A 51 -5.04 4.73 9.25
CA ALA A 51 -6.48 4.98 9.26
C ALA A 51 -6.85 6.41 8.86
N GLN A 52 -5.99 7.38 9.14
CA GLN A 52 -6.18 8.79 8.78
C GLN A 52 -5.70 9.12 7.37
N SER A 53 -4.56 8.56 6.95
CA SER A 53 -3.86 8.94 5.72
C SER A 53 -4.32 8.18 4.48
N VAL A 54 -4.67 6.90 4.63
CA VAL A 54 -5.08 6.05 3.51
C VAL A 54 -6.58 6.15 3.30
N THR A 55 -7.00 6.63 2.13
CA THR A 55 -8.42 6.83 1.82
C THR A 55 -9.14 5.55 1.44
N ARG A 56 -8.47 4.63 0.73
CA ARG A 56 -9.02 3.34 0.33
C ARG A 56 -8.54 2.23 1.26
N LYS A 57 -9.34 1.96 2.29
CA LYS A 57 -9.05 0.96 3.32
C LYS A 57 -10.02 -0.19 3.24
N LEU A 58 -9.55 -1.38 3.60
CA LEU A 58 -10.36 -2.58 3.75
C LEU A 58 -10.59 -2.88 5.24
N LYS A 59 -11.81 -3.22 5.58
CA LYS A 59 -12.20 -3.64 6.94
C LYS A 59 -12.11 -5.16 7.02
N VAL A 60 -10.89 -5.67 7.19
CA VAL A 60 -10.63 -7.11 7.26
C VAL A 60 -11.03 -7.64 8.64
N PRO A 61 -11.90 -8.67 8.74
CA PRO A 61 -12.28 -9.28 10.02
C PRO A 61 -11.08 -9.90 10.74
N ALA A 62 -11.13 -9.93 12.07
CA ALA A 62 -10.02 -10.45 12.89
C ALA A 62 -9.61 -11.90 12.54
N ALA A 63 -10.56 -12.74 12.17
CA ALA A 63 -10.27 -14.11 11.72
C ALA A 63 -9.45 -14.14 10.42
N ASP A 64 -9.79 -13.29 9.45
CA ASP A 64 -9.04 -13.17 8.20
C ASP A 64 -7.67 -12.50 8.45
N GLN A 65 -7.58 -11.51 9.35
CA GLN A 65 -6.29 -10.92 9.74
C GLN A 65 -5.34 -11.99 10.27
N ARG A 66 -5.80 -12.90 11.14
CA ARG A 66 -4.99 -14.03 11.63
C ARG A 66 -4.62 -15.00 10.52
N ALA A 67 -5.57 -15.38 9.67
CA ALA A 67 -5.31 -16.28 8.55
C ALA A 67 -4.24 -15.73 7.59
N TYR A 68 -4.22 -14.42 7.34
CA TYR A 68 -3.17 -13.79 6.54
C TYR A 68 -1.85 -13.66 7.29
N ALA A 69 -1.87 -13.47 8.61
CA ALA A 69 -0.67 -13.53 9.45
C ALA A 69 0.00 -14.92 9.36
N ASP A 70 -0.79 -15.99 9.41
CA ASP A 70 -0.29 -17.36 9.26
C ASP A 70 0.28 -17.62 7.84
N ARG A 71 -0.37 -17.10 6.80
CA ARG A 71 0.14 -17.16 5.41
C ARG A 71 1.46 -16.40 5.26
N LEU A 72 1.55 -15.22 5.85
CA LEU A 72 2.79 -14.45 5.88
C LEU A 72 3.91 -15.23 6.57
N GLN A 73 3.65 -15.76 7.75
CA GLN A 73 4.62 -16.57 8.51
C GLN A 73 5.08 -17.78 7.70
N ALA A 74 4.17 -18.50 7.06
CA ALA A 74 4.49 -19.65 6.22
C ALA A 74 5.37 -19.26 5.02
N ALA A 75 5.04 -18.15 4.33
CA ALA A 75 5.81 -17.67 3.20
C ALA A 75 7.23 -17.23 3.61
N LEU A 76 7.35 -16.49 4.71
CA LEU A 76 8.65 -16.09 5.24
C LEU A 76 9.48 -17.31 5.70
N GLY A 77 8.85 -18.27 6.38
CA GLY A 77 9.51 -19.51 6.80
C GLY A 77 10.07 -20.31 5.64
N ALA A 78 9.34 -20.41 4.54
CA ALA A 78 9.79 -21.07 3.31
C ALA A 78 11.03 -20.41 2.68
N HIS A 79 11.31 -19.15 3.01
CA HIS A 79 12.47 -18.38 2.55
C HIS A 79 13.53 -18.16 3.66
N MET A 80 13.50 -18.97 4.72
CA MET A 80 14.42 -18.87 5.87
C MET A 80 14.34 -17.51 6.62
N LEU A 81 13.21 -16.83 6.54
CA LEU A 81 12.91 -15.57 7.22
C LEU A 81 11.88 -15.76 8.34
N GLY A 82 11.74 -16.99 8.87
CA GLY A 82 10.76 -17.34 9.90
C GLY A 82 10.90 -16.53 11.20
N ASP A 83 12.11 -16.06 11.53
CA ASP A 83 12.40 -15.26 12.72
C ASP A 83 12.38 -13.74 12.47
N LEU A 84 12.03 -13.31 11.25
CA LEU A 84 11.93 -11.88 10.90
C LEU A 84 10.98 -11.18 11.86
N SER A 85 11.42 -10.07 12.46
CA SER A 85 10.64 -9.26 13.41
C SER A 85 11.22 -7.85 13.53
N GLY A 86 10.52 -6.94 14.20
CA GLY A 86 10.99 -5.57 14.39
C GLY A 86 10.94 -4.70 13.14
N GLU A 87 10.33 -5.16 12.07
CA GLU A 87 10.12 -4.39 10.84
C GLU A 87 8.75 -4.64 10.22
N TYR A 88 8.26 -3.66 9.48
CA TYR A 88 7.01 -3.80 8.71
C TYR A 88 7.22 -4.73 7.51
N VAL A 89 6.22 -5.55 7.22
CA VAL A 89 6.19 -6.39 6.02
C VAL A 89 4.90 -6.11 5.24
N VAL A 90 5.03 -5.96 3.95
CA VAL A 90 3.90 -5.83 3.03
C VAL A 90 3.55 -7.21 2.48
N LEU A 91 2.29 -7.60 2.62
CA LEU A 91 1.75 -8.84 2.08
C LEU A 91 0.72 -8.52 1.01
N VAL A 92 0.82 -9.12 -0.15
CA VAL A 92 -0.13 -8.98 -1.26
C VAL A 92 -0.78 -10.32 -1.55
N ASP A 93 -2.11 -10.37 -1.56
CA ASP A 93 -2.85 -11.52 -2.07
C ASP A 93 -3.29 -11.25 -3.52
N ARG A 94 -2.67 -11.94 -4.47
CA ARG A 94 -2.98 -11.83 -5.90
C ARG A 94 -4.23 -12.60 -6.34
N ASN A 95 -4.90 -13.31 -5.43
CA ASN A 95 -6.09 -14.09 -5.77
C ASN A 95 -7.16 -13.20 -6.41
N ALA A 96 -7.78 -13.67 -7.51
CA ALA A 96 -8.79 -12.91 -8.25
C ALA A 96 -10.01 -12.54 -7.40
N ASN A 97 -10.28 -13.30 -6.34
CA ASN A 97 -11.35 -13.04 -5.40
C ASN A 97 -10.94 -12.17 -4.21
N VAL A 98 -9.70 -11.72 -4.14
CA VAL A 98 -9.20 -10.91 -3.02
C VAL A 98 -8.64 -9.58 -3.50
N GLN A 99 -7.49 -9.57 -4.18
CA GLN A 99 -6.83 -8.35 -4.70
C GLN A 99 -6.63 -7.31 -3.60
N ALA A 100 -5.87 -7.66 -2.57
CA ALA A 100 -5.64 -6.85 -1.39
C ALA A 100 -4.17 -6.84 -0.99
N LEU A 101 -3.74 -5.72 -0.39
CA LEU A 101 -2.46 -5.54 0.26
C LEU A 101 -2.71 -5.33 1.74
N PHE A 102 -1.84 -5.92 2.55
CA PHE A 102 -1.84 -5.83 4.00
C PHE A 102 -0.47 -5.40 4.47
N ILE A 103 -0.40 -4.57 5.51
CA ILE A 103 0.84 -4.23 6.20
C ILE A 103 0.79 -4.93 7.56
N TYR A 104 1.83 -5.69 7.87
CA TYR A 104 1.97 -6.42 9.12
C TYR A 104 3.22 -5.99 9.89
N PHE A 105 3.16 -6.17 11.20
CA PHE A 105 4.28 -5.98 12.12
C PHE A 105 4.22 -6.99 13.26
N ARG A 106 5.38 -7.45 13.72
CA ARG A 106 5.56 -8.10 15.02
C ARG A 106 6.84 -7.61 15.68
N ALA A 107 6.83 -7.48 17.00
CA ALA A 107 7.97 -6.92 17.75
C ALA A 107 9.11 -7.93 17.91
N THR A 108 8.79 -9.19 18.18
CA THR A 108 9.76 -10.27 18.38
C THR A 108 9.38 -11.53 17.61
N PRO A 109 10.29 -12.47 17.37
CA PRO A 109 9.98 -13.74 16.71
C PRO A 109 8.93 -14.60 17.43
N ALA A 110 8.77 -14.43 18.74
CA ALA A 110 7.78 -15.13 19.54
C ALA A 110 6.37 -14.54 19.42
N ASP A 111 6.24 -13.32 18.90
CA ASP A 111 4.96 -12.67 18.73
C ASP A 111 4.28 -13.12 17.43
N THR A 112 2.95 -13.05 17.42
CA THR A 112 2.18 -13.21 16.19
C THR A 112 2.22 -11.93 15.35
N TRP A 113 2.19 -12.08 14.03
CA TRP A 113 2.04 -10.95 13.12
C TRP A 113 0.70 -10.25 13.33
N GLN A 114 0.72 -8.94 13.44
CA GLN A 114 -0.47 -8.13 13.62
C GLN A 114 -0.61 -7.10 12.49
N MET A 115 -1.82 -6.97 11.98
CA MET A 115 -2.12 -6.07 10.88
C MET A 115 -2.07 -4.60 11.31
N ILE A 116 -1.39 -3.78 10.53
CA ILE A 116 -1.39 -2.32 10.62
C ILE A 116 -2.56 -1.75 9.82
N GLY A 117 -2.75 -2.24 8.60
CA GLY A 117 -3.82 -1.80 7.71
C GLY A 117 -3.91 -2.65 6.45
N ALA A 118 -4.98 -2.45 5.70
CA ALA A 118 -5.24 -3.13 4.45
C ALA A 118 -5.87 -2.19 3.41
N SER A 119 -5.53 -2.43 2.14
CA SER A 119 -5.94 -1.59 1.00
C SER A 119 -6.19 -2.45 -0.24
N PRO A 120 -7.11 -2.06 -1.15
CA PRO A 120 -7.29 -2.76 -2.41
C PRO A 120 -6.07 -2.59 -3.32
N VAL A 121 -5.81 -3.59 -4.15
CA VAL A 121 -4.79 -3.56 -5.20
C VAL A 121 -5.35 -4.06 -6.53
N SER A 122 -4.56 -3.93 -7.58
CA SER A 122 -4.74 -4.69 -8.82
C SER A 122 -3.43 -5.35 -9.19
N THR A 123 -3.47 -6.66 -9.44
CA THR A 123 -2.35 -7.47 -9.89
C THR A 123 -2.51 -7.89 -11.34
N GLY A 124 -1.56 -8.66 -11.86
CA GLY A 124 -1.51 -9.07 -13.26
C GLY A 124 -2.78 -9.75 -13.76
N ARG A 125 -3.29 -9.29 -14.89
CA ARG A 125 -4.45 -9.86 -15.60
C ARG A 125 -3.96 -10.70 -16.77
N PRO A 126 -4.00 -12.04 -16.70
CA PRO A 126 -3.67 -12.87 -17.84
C PRO A 126 -4.71 -12.71 -18.97
N GLY A 127 -4.34 -13.10 -20.19
CA GLY A 127 -5.22 -13.14 -21.35
C GLY A 127 -4.79 -12.27 -22.54
N GLU A 128 -3.85 -11.35 -22.34
CA GLU A 128 -3.33 -10.48 -23.39
C GLU A 128 -1.82 -10.56 -23.50
N TYR A 129 -1.27 -10.19 -24.65
CA TYR A 129 0.18 -10.17 -24.87
C TYR A 129 0.85 -9.22 -23.86
N ASP A 130 2.01 -9.64 -23.36
CA ASP A 130 2.82 -8.94 -22.38
C ASP A 130 2.15 -8.76 -20.99
N HIS A 131 1.11 -9.55 -20.70
CA HIS A 131 0.45 -9.59 -19.40
C HIS A 131 0.89 -10.81 -18.60
N PHE A 132 1.66 -10.56 -17.55
CA PHE A 132 2.10 -11.58 -16.59
C PHE A 132 1.08 -11.78 -15.48
N VAL A 133 1.02 -12.99 -14.95
CA VAL A 133 0.47 -13.21 -13.61
C VAL A 133 1.50 -12.70 -12.62
N THR A 134 1.11 -11.84 -11.69
CA THR A 134 2.02 -11.31 -10.67
C THR A 134 2.77 -12.45 -9.96
N PRO A 135 4.11 -12.42 -9.90
CA PRO A 135 4.88 -13.53 -9.35
C PRO A 135 4.61 -13.74 -7.85
N LEU A 136 4.63 -14.99 -7.43
CA LEU A 136 4.60 -15.39 -6.01
C LEU A 136 6.01 -15.35 -5.43
N GLY A 137 6.13 -15.06 -4.15
CA GLY A 137 7.40 -15.14 -3.43
C GLY A 137 7.62 -14.03 -2.43
N VAL A 138 8.84 -13.96 -1.94
CA VAL A 138 9.34 -12.91 -1.05
C VAL A 138 10.32 -12.06 -1.85
N PHE A 139 10.04 -10.77 -1.94
CA PHE A 139 10.82 -9.81 -2.73
C PHE A 139 11.41 -8.77 -1.80
N GLU A 140 12.72 -8.56 -1.92
CA GLU A 140 13.42 -7.55 -1.14
C GLU A 140 13.42 -6.21 -1.90
N HIS A 141 13.04 -5.16 -1.19
CA HIS A 141 13.11 -3.79 -1.67
C HIS A 141 14.45 -3.16 -1.27
N THR A 142 15.32 -2.96 -2.24
CA THR A 142 16.70 -2.54 -2.02
C THR A 142 17.16 -1.51 -3.05
N PRO A 143 18.06 -0.56 -2.68
CA PRO A 143 18.64 0.40 -3.63
C PRO A 143 19.46 -0.22 -4.77
N ALA A 144 19.78 -1.51 -4.73
CA ALA A 144 20.34 -2.24 -5.88
C ALA A 144 19.43 -2.21 -7.09
N ASN A 145 18.11 -2.14 -6.85
CA ASN A 145 17.09 -1.80 -7.83
C ASN A 145 16.51 -0.44 -7.44
N MET A 146 17.21 0.64 -7.83
CA MET A 146 16.85 1.98 -7.39
C MET A 146 15.43 2.35 -7.82
N ASP A 147 14.63 2.79 -6.86
CA ASP A 147 13.32 3.37 -7.11
C ASP A 147 13.41 4.62 -7.97
N PHE A 148 12.31 4.99 -8.56
CA PHE A 148 12.19 6.22 -9.32
C PHE A 148 10.84 6.91 -9.05
N ARG A 149 10.65 8.08 -9.64
CA ARG A 149 9.45 8.90 -9.49
C ARG A 149 8.68 8.96 -10.79
N SER A 150 7.38 8.83 -10.70
CA SER A 150 6.49 8.97 -11.85
C SER A 150 6.59 10.37 -12.46
N GLU A 151 6.69 10.44 -13.77
CA GLU A 151 6.59 11.71 -14.50
C GLU A 151 5.14 12.24 -14.57
N GLY A 152 4.16 11.38 -14.30
CA GLY A 152 2.73 11.71 -14.37
C GLY A 152 2.23 11.92 -15.79
N THR A 153 2.95 11.40 -16.79
CA THR A 153 2.56 11.44 -18.19
C THR A 153 1.28 10.64 -18.43
N GLN A 154 0.49 11.08 -19.38
CA GLN A 154 -0.72 10.40 -19.82
C GLN A 154 -0.49 9.73 -21.16
N ASN A 155 -1.05 8.53 -21.33
CA ASN A 155 -1.10 7.90 -22.64
C ASN A 155 -2.22 8.52 -23.52
N GLU A 156 -2.42 7.97 -24.70
CA GLU A 156 -3.45 8.39 -25.68
C GLU A 156 -4.90 8.35 -25.12
N ASN A 157 -5.13 7.53 -24.09
CA ASN A 157 -6.42 7.42 -23.40
C ASN A 157 -6.54 8.34 -22.17
N HIS A 158 -5.60 9.29 -22.01
CA HIS A 158 -5.51 10.17 -20.85
C HIS A 158 -5.37 9.42 -19.50
N ILE A 159 -4.67 8.31 -19.52
CA ILE A 159 -4.41 7.48 -18.34
C ILE A 159 -2.94 7.60 -17.93
N ARG A 160 -2.69 7.75 -16.62
CA ARG A 160 -1.37 7.77 -16.00
C ARG A 160 -1.03 6.39 -15.45
N GLY A 161 -0.20 5.62 -16.14
CA GLY A 161 0.14 4.26 -15.76
C GLY A 161 0.75 4.14 -14.37
N TYR A 162 1.62 5.10 -14.00
CA TYR A 162 2.34 5.15 -12.73
C TYR A 162 1.80 6.18 -11.74
N GLY A 163 0.54 6.58 -11.88
CA GLY A 163 -0.07 7.58 -11.03
C GLY A 163 0.31 9.02 -11.37
N LYS A 164 0.07 9.93 -10.45
CA LYS A 164 0.41 11.35 -10.62
C LYS A 164 1.92 11.57 -10.60
N ARG A 165 2.34 12.71 -11.12
CA ARG A 165 3.74 13.15 -11.06
C ARG A 165 4.28 13.02 -9.62
N ASP A 166 5.52 12.59 -9.52
CA ASP A 166 6.30 12.47 -8.29
C ASP A 166 5.85 11.34 -7.33
N MET A 167 4.89 10.51 -7.71
CA MET A 167 4.60 9.27 -6.98
C MET A 167 5.75 8.28 -7.13
N ARG A 168 6.07 7.58 -6.03
CA ARG A 168 7.18 6.64 -5.99
C ARG A 168 6.83 5.32 -6.65
N ILE A 169 7.73 4.81 -7.46
CA ILE A 169 7.68 3.46 -8.00
C ILE A 169 8.68 2.62 -7.19
N PHE A 170 8.16 1.67 -6.41
CA PHE A 170 8.96 0.71 -5.63
C PHE A 170 9.41 -0.39 -6.57
N ASP A 171 10.70 -0.42 -6.88
CA ASP A 171 11.28 -1.36 -7.83
C ASP A 171 11.83 -2.59 -7.12
N LEU A 172 11.32 -3.76 -7.45
CA LEU A 172 11.67 -5.05 -6.85
C LEU A 172 12.60 -5.87 -7.76
N GLY A 173 13.07 -5.26 -8.85
CA GLY A 173 14.00 -5.89 -9.77
C GLY A 173 13.34 -6.84 -10.77
N TRP A 174 14.16 -7.74 -11.32
CA TRP A 174 13.72 -8.76 -12.25
C TRP A 174 13.20 -9.98 -11.51
N ALA A 175 12.02 -10.45 -11.91
CA ALA A 175 11.36 -11.62 -11.35
C ALA A 175 10.91 -12.57 -12.47
N GLN A 176 10.83 -13.87 -12.14
CA GLN A 176 10.22 -14.87 -13.02
C GLN A 176 8.71 -14.80 -12.85
N GLY A 177 8.03 -14.33 -13.89
CA GLY A 177 6.58 -14.27 -13.96
C GLY A 177 6.01 -15.32 -14.91
N GLU A 178 4.83 -15.83 -14.59
CA GLU A 178 4.08 -16.68 -15.51
C GLU A 178 3.46 -15.81 -16.61
N ARG A 179 3.74 -16.15 -17.84
CA ARG A 179 3.13 -15.48 -19.00
C ARG A 179 1.64 -15.78 -19.06
N GLY A 180 0.83 -14.73 -19.01
CA GLY A 180 -0.62 -14.82 -19.14
C GLY A 180 -1.11 -14.95 -20.59
N TRP A 181 -0.21 -15.18 -21.57
CA TRP A 181 -0.51 -15.20 -23.00
C TRP A 181 0.18 -16.35 -23.74
N GLY A 182 -0.24 -16.59 -24.98
CA GLY A 182 0.34 -17.60 -25.85
C GLY A 182 0.22 -19.00 -25.24
N LYS A 183 1.32 -19.75 -25.23
CA LYS A 183 1.39 -21.08 -24.62
C LYS A 183 1.73 -21.05 -23.12
N GLY A 184 1.71 -19.88 -22.48
CA GLY A 184 2.13 -19.72 -21.08
C GLY A 184 3.64 -19.89 -20.90
N GLY A 185 4.02 -20.47 -19.76
CA GLY A 185 5.43 -20.66 -19.36
C GLY A 185 5.98 -19.45 -18.59
N MET A 186 7.21 -19.58 -18.10
CA MET A 186 7.87 -18.55 -17.29
C MET A 186 8.72 -17.63 -18.17
N SER A 187 8.78 -16.36 -17.81
CA SER A 187 9.66 -15.38 -18.44
C SER A 187 10.03 -14.29 -17.44
N GLN A 188 11.12 -13.58 -17.72
CA GLN A 188 11.52 -12.44 -16.87
C GLN A 188 10.61 -11.24 -17.10
N MET A 189 10.23 -10.59 -16.00
CA MET A 189 9.53 -9.32 -15.99
C MET A 189 10.16 -8.38 -14.97
N ARG A 190 10.09 -7.08 -15.22
CA ARG A 190 10.41 -6.08 -14.20
C ARG A 190 9.24 -6.02 -13.22
N PHE A 191 9.51 -6.35 -11.96
CA PHE A 191 8.46 -6.39 -10.93
C PHE A 191 8.48 -5.12 -10.10
N GLN A 192 7.36 -4.43 -10.04
CA GLN A 192 7.22 -3.15 -9.37
C GLN A 192 5.90 -3.06 -8.61
N MET A 193 5.88 -2.20 -7.58
CA MET A 193 4.66 -1.75 -6.94
C MET A 193 4.57 -0.23 -7.09
N HIS A 194 3.45 0.27 -7.59
CA HIS A 194 3.27 1.70 -7.89
C HIS A 194 1.82 2.14 -7.81
N ALA A 195 1.59 3.44 -7.69
CA ALA A 195 0.25 4.00 -7.82
C ALA A 195 -0.29 3.78 -9.23
N THR A 196 -1.60 3.79 -9.36
CA THR A 196 -2.30 3.83 -10.65
C THR A 196 -2.94 5.20 -10.89
N ASP A 197 -3.56 5.39 -12.05
CA ASP A 197 -4.30 6.62 -12.34
C ASP A 197 -5.42 6.82 -11.31
N PRO A 198 -5.40 7.91 -10.51
CA PRO A 198 -6.37 8.08 -9.42
C PRO A 198 -7.78 8.38 -9.91
N ASP A 199 -7.91 8.91 -11.12
CA ASP A 199 -9.19 9.34 -11.67
C ASP A 199 -9.88 8.23 -12.47
N ARG A 200 -9.08 7.40 -13.16
CA ARG A 200 -9.58 6.39 -14.10
C ARG A 200 -9.45 4.96 -13.62
N LEU A 201 -8.28 4.58 -13.09
CA LEU A 201 -7.94 3.18 -12.77
C LEU A 201 -8.03 2.87 -11.28
N GLU A 202 -7.86 3.83 -10.39
CA GLU A 202 -7.99 3.60 -8.96
C GLU A 202 -9.38 3.08 -8.56
N PRO A 203 -10.50 3.52 -9.18
CA PRO A 203 -11.81 2.90 -8.93
C PRO A 203 -11.91 1.41 -9.28
N LEU A 204 -10.99 0.89 -10.11
CA LEU A 204 -10.94 -0.53 -10.49
C LEU A 204 -10.12 -1.41 -9.54
N LEU A 205 -9.41 -0.83 -8.59
CA LEU A 205 -8.65 -1.62 -7.62
C LEU A 205 -9.56 -2.61 -6.90
N GLY A 206 -9.13 -3.86 -6.84
CA GLY A 206 -9.92 -5.00 -6.34
C GLY A 206 -10.19 -6.07 -7.38
N ILE A 207 -9.77 -5.82 -8.64
CA ILE A 207 -9.74 -6.84 -9.69
C ILE A 207 -8.34 -6.91 -10.31
N ARG A 208 -7.99 -8.03 -10.95
CA ARG A 208 -6.78 -8.12 -11.75
C ARG A 208 -6.86 -7.15 -12.92
N HIS A 209 -5.90 -6.24 -13.03
CA HIS A 209 -5.97 -5.15 -14.00
C HIS A 209 -4.59 -4.52 -14.27
N SER A 210 -3.50 -5.29 -14.20
CA SER A 210 -2.15 -4.83 -14.55
C SER A 210 -1.46 -5.80 -15.49
N LYS A 211 -0.30 -5.42 -16.00
CA LYS A 211 0.58 -6.29 -16.78
C LYS A 211 1.47 -7.20 -15.93
N GLY A 212 1.29 -7.20 -14.61
CA GLY A 212 2.06 -8.04 -13.67
C GLY A 212 2.51 -7.30 -12.42
N CYS A 213 2.69 -5.98 -12.47
CA CYS A 213 3.00 -5.14 -11.32
C CYS A 213 1.84 -5.09 -10.33
N VAL A 214 2.12 -4.67 -9.10
CA VAL A 214 1.10 -4.39 -8.09
C VAL A 214 0.70 -2.92 -8.16
N ARG A 215 -0.52 -2.64 -8.57
CA ARG A 215 -1.10 -1.29 -8.58
C ARG A 215 -1.79 -1.01 -7.25
N ILE A 216 -1.47 0.13 -6.65
CA ILE A 216 -1.99 0.57 -5.35
C ILE A 216 -2.68 1.93 -5.45
N PRO A 217 -3.54 2.30 -4.45
CA PRO A 217 -4.11 3.65 -4.39
C PRO A 217 -3.04 4.71 -4.20
N ALA A 218 -3.29 5.91 -4.72
CA ALA A 218 -2.41 7.06 -4.57
C ALA A 218 -2.14 7.40 -3.09
N SER A 219 -3.15 7.33 -2.23
CA SER A 219 -2.99 7.59 -0.80
C SER A 219 -2.12 6.55 -0.09
N LEU A 220 -2.19 5.27 -0.49
CA LEU A 220 -1.31 4.24 0.04
C LEU A 220 0.13 4.45 -0.44
N ASN A 221 0.33 4.80 -1.72
CA ASN A 221 1.65 5.12 -2.24
C ASN A 221 2.31 6.26 -1.45
N THR A 222 1.57 7.34 -1.22
CA THR A 222 2.03 8.46 -0.39
C THR A 222 2.35 8.03 1.04
N PHE A 223 1.52 7.18 1.65
CA PHE A 223 1.75 6.66 2.99
C PHE A 223 3.04 5.84 3.08
N LEU A 224 3.24 4.87 2.15
CA LEU A 224 4.44 4.03 2.12
C LEU A 224 5.72 4.86 1.94
N ASP A 225 5.68 5.85 1.05
CA ASP A 225 6.78 6.74 0.74
C ASP A 225 7.09 7.71 1.89
N HIS A 226 6.08 8.40 2.41
CA HIS A 226 6.25 9.42 3.44
C HIS A 226 6.78 8.83 4.76
N TYR A 227 6.27 7.67 5.16
CA TYR A 227 6.69 7.01 6.40
C TYR A 227 7.82 6.00 6.21
N GLY A 228 8.32 5.84 4.99
CA GLY A 228 9.44 4.96 4.68
C GLY A 228 9.20 3.50 5.08
N ILE A 229 7.98 2.99 4.86
CA ILE A 229 7.56 1.67 5.37
C ILE A 229 8.46 0.53 4.84
N LEU A 230 9.01 0.70 3.65
CA LEU A 230 9.87 -0.28 2.98
C LEU A 230 11.33 0.20 2.84
N ASP A 231 11.73 1.22 3.59
CA ASP A 231 12.98 1.95 3.36
C ASP A 231 14.16 1.50 4.23
N ALA A 232 14.15 0.29 4.82
CA ALA A 232 15.26 -0.17 5.67
C ALA A 232 16.62 -0.08 4.98
N GLU A 233 16.73 -0.59 3.76
CA GLU A 233 17.98 -0.57 3.00
C GLU A 233 18.33 0.84 2.46
N TYR A 234 17.31 1.63 2.11
CA TYR A 234 17.50 3.04 1.72
C TYR A 234 17.97 3.89 2.90
N ALA A 235 17.42 3.67 4.10
CA ALA A 235 17.84 4.37 5.32
C ALA A 235 19.30 4.02 5.67
N ALA A 236 19.69 2.75 5.62
CA ALA A 236 21.07 2.31 5.83
C ALA A 236 22.04 2.97 4.84
N LEU A 237 21.63 3.11 3.58
CA LEU A 237 22.46 3.77 2.57
C LEU A 237 22.61 5.28 2.84
N VAL A 238 21.55 5.95 3.30
CA VAL A 238 21.61 7.37 3.72
C VAL A 238 22.48 7.52 4.96
N GLU A 239 22.40 6.65 5.95
CA GLU A 239 23.25 6.64 7.14
C GLU A 239 24.73 6.46 6.78
N SER A 240 25.03 5.75 5.70
CA SER A 240 26.39 5.63 5.16
C SER A 240 26.91 6.90 4.45
N GLY A 241 26.13 7.99 4.42
CA GLY A 241 26.48 9.28 3.84
C GLY A 241 26.07 9.45 2.37
N LYS A 242 25.25 8.58 1.81
CA LYS A 242 24.74 8.72 0.44
C LYS A 242 23.53 9.64 0.41
N SER A 243 23.49 10.52 -0.59
CA SER A 243 22.30 11.30 -0.92
C SER A 243 21.51 10.59 -2.00
N LEU A 244 20.20 10.39 -1.76
CA LEU A 244 19.32 9.68 -2.67
C LEU A 244 18.18 10.60 -3.13
N TRP A 245 18.22 11.00 -4.39
CA TRP A 245 17.25 11.92 -4.99
C TRP A 245 15.80 11.40 -4.93
N VAL A 246 15.63 10.09 -4.89
CA VAL A 246 14.31 9.45 -4.83
C VAL A 246 13.64 9.66 -3.47
N LEU A 247 14.37 9.96 -2.42
CA LEU A 247 13.84 10.15 -1.07
C LEU A 247 13.48 11.62 -0.85
N LYS A 248 12.23 11.89 -0.51
CA LYS A 248 11.76 13.26 -0.18
C LYS A 248 12.32 13.72 1.15
N SER A 249 12.62 15.01 1.26
CA SER A 249 13.17 15.61 2.48
C SER A 249 12.17 15.70 3.64
N ASP A 250 10.86 15.71 3.34
CA ASP A 250 9.77 15.84 4.30
C ASP A 250 9.25 14.49 4.85
N ARG A 251 9.89 13.38 4.47
CA ARG A 251 9.52 12.05 4.94
C ARG A 251 9.75 11.89 6.45
N GLN A 252 8.91 11.07 7.07
CA GLN A 252 8.97 10.74 8.50
C GLN A 252 9.28 9.25 8.66
N VAL A 253 10.54 8.89 8.50
CA VAL A 253 10.97 7.48 8.55
C VAL A 253 10.79 6.91 9.96
N THR A 254 10.23 5.71 10.05
CA THR A 254 10.13 4.98 11.32
C THR A 254 11.37 4.11 11.54
N PRO A 255 11.74 3.82 12.80
CA PRO A 255 12.87 2.93 13.09
C PRO A 255 12.55 1.45 12.75
N TRP A 256 11.32 1.14 12.40
CA TRP A 256 10.86 -0.21 12.02
C TRP A 256 10.59 -0.33 10.52
N ALA A 257 11.22 0.51 9.72
CA ALA A 257 11.16 0.37 8.27
C ALA A 257 11.52 -1.05 7.86
N GLY A 258 10.70 -1.64 7.01
CA GLY A 258 10.91 -2.98 6.47
C GLY A 258 11.61 -2.96 5.12
N ARG A 259 11.71 -4.15 4.54
CA ARG A 259 12.33 -4.37 3.23
C ARG A 259 11.61 -5.41 2.38
N TYR A 260 10.63 -6.11 2.93
CA TYR A 260 10.03 -7.23 2.21
C TYR A 260 8.60 -6.96 1.74
N ILE A 261 8.36 -7.33 0.48
CA ILE A 261 7.04 -7.48 -0.10
C ILE A 261 6.83 -8.96 -0.39
N VAL A 262 5.82 -9.55 0.22
CA VAL A 262 5.47 -10.96 0.08
C VAL A 262 4.22 -11.06 -0.77
N VAL A 263 4.27 -11.85 -1.84
CA VAL A 263 3.11 -12.10 -2.71
C VAL A 263 2.65 -13.54 -2.52
N VAL A 264 1.40 -13.69 -2.17
CA VAL A 264 0.73 -14.99 -1.99
C VAL A 264 -0.49 -15.11 -2.89
N ASP A 265 -1.00 -16.32 -3.04
CA ASP A 265 -2.33 -16.60 -3.56
C ASP A 265 -3.10 -17.39 -2.50
N SER A 266 -4.20 -16.83 -2.00
CA SER A 266 -5.02 -17.51 -1.01
C SER A 266 -5.85 -18.65 -1.56
N GLU A 267 -5.88 -18.81 -2.89
CA GLU A 267 -6.68 -19.82 -3.60
C GLU A 267 -8.18 -19.79 -3.27
N ARG A 268 -8.67 -18.65 -2.77
CA ARG A 268 -10.07 -18.48 -2.43
C ARG A 268 -10.96 -18.71 -3.66
N LYS A 269 -11.98 -19.52 -3.51
CA LYS A 269 -12.95 -19.84 -4.56
C LYS A 269 -14.08 -18.82 -4.66
N SER A 270 -14.26 -17.99 -3.64
CA SER A 270 -15.26 -16.92 -3.60
C SER A 270 -14.69 -15.67 -2.98
N ARG A 271 -15.25 -14.52 -3.36
CA ARG A 271 -14.86 -13.22 -2.83
C ARG A 271 -15.42 -13.03 -1.43
N PRO A 272 -14.61 -12.80 -0.41
CA PRO A 272 -15.10 -12.45 0.91
C PRO A 272 -15.75 -11.06 0.89
N ALA A 273 -16.72 -10.85 1.77
CA ALA A 273 -17.49 -9.59 1.81
C ALA A 273 -16.64 -8.34 2.03
N TRP A 274 -15.50 -8.46 2.71
CA TRP A 274 -14.58 -7.37 2.95
C TRP A 274 -13.67 -7.04 1.77
N ALA A 275 -13.47 -7.98 0.83
CA ALA A 275 -12.62 -7.75 -0.34
C ALA A 275 -13.28 -6.78 -1.32
N PRO A 276 -12.49 -5.89 -1.95
CA PRO A 276 -13.04 -4.89 -2.83
C PRO A 276 -13.67 -5.52 -4.07
N ALA A 277 -14.79 -4.97 -4.50
CA ALA A 277 -15.49 -5.39 -5.72
C ALA A 277 -15.91 -4.15 -6.51
N PRO A 278 -15.09 -3.69 -7.48
CA PRO A 278 -15.45 -2.57 -8.33
C PRO A 278 -16.79 -2.81 -9.05
N GLY A 279 -17.67 -1.84 -8.97
CA GLY A 279 -18.97 -1.90 -9.63
C GLY A 279 -18.88 -1.81 -11.15
N SER A 280 -19.96 -2.19 -11.84
CA SER A 280 -20.04 -2.09 -13.30
C SER A 280 -19.79 -0.68 -13.84
N LYS A 281 -20.21 0.35 -13.11
CA LYS A 281 -20.01 1.75 -13.47
C LYS A 281 -18.52 2.13 -13.52
N ALA A 282 -17.71 1.63 -12.57
CA ALA A 282 -16.28 1.87 -12.60
C ALA A 282 -15.60 1.23 -13.82
N ARG A 283 -16.05 0.03 -14.21
CA ARG A 283 -15.56 -0.68 -15.41
C ARG A 283 -15.96 0.01 -16.71
N ALA A 284 -17.19 0.55 -16.78
CA ALA A 284 -17.69 1.23 -17.96
C ALA A 284 -16.96 2.55 -18.27
N ASN A 285 -16.28 3.15 -17.29
CA ASN A 285 -15.54 4.39 -17.45
C ASN A 285 -14.12 4.18 -18.04
N VAL A 286 -13.70 2.95 -18.26
CA VAL A 286 -12.39 2.64 -18.87
C VAL A 286 -12.64 2.18 -20.30
N PRO A 287 -12.09 2.87 -21.32
CA PRO A 287 -12.21 2.44 -22.71
C PRO A 287 -11.59 1.03 -22.90
N ALA A 288 -12.14 0.28 -23.84
CA ALA A 288 -11.58 -1.00 -24.22
C ALA A 288 -10.12 -0.84 -24.67
N GLY A 289 -9.21 -1.66 -24.16
CA GLY A 289 -7.77 -1.58 -24.45
C GLY A 289 -7.01 -0.47 -23.71
N ALA A 290 -7.69 0.38 -22.93
CA ALA A 290 -7.06 1.47 -22.19
C ALA A 290 -6.60 1.07 -20.79
N ASP A 291 -6.78 -0.16 -20.41
CA ASP A 291 -6.49 -0.73 -19.10
C ASP A 291 -4.99 -1.08 -18.90
N THR A 292 -4.21 -1.02 -19.94
CA THR A 292 -2.77 -1.32 -19.97
C THR A 292 -1.91 -0.07 -19.94
N ALA A 293 -2.31 0.92 -19.17
CA ALA A 293 -1.67 2.21 -19.09
C ALA A 293 -0.23 2.10 -18.53
N ASP A 294 0.69 1.74 -19.36
CA ASP A 294 2.13 1.84 -19.13
C ASP A 294 2.77 2.73 -20.20
#